data_485ac8629ae16ffc4b4d931db0daf845
#
_entry.id   485ac8629ae16ffc4b4d931db0daf845
#
_cell.length_a   1.000
_cell.length_b   1.000
_cell.length_c   1.000
_cell.angle_alpha   90.00
_cell.angle_beta   90.00
_cell.angle_gamma   90.00
#
_symmetry.space_group_name_H-M   'P 1'
#
loop_
_entity.id
_entity.type
_entity.pdbx_description
1 polymer ?
#
loop_
_entity_poly.entity_id
_entity_poly.type
_entity_poly.pdbx_seq_one_letter_code
_entity_poly.pdbx_strand_id
1 'polypeptide(L)'
;MYKSNYDKYPATPMEGIVWKGWENICNQLKSSLSAESCVLVIECYQGVLHDELRDGFAGLHADCWIDTQSLFKPVNEIEQMTYPYVTDDRLFGFRTHLSYKDFFNTDKLASAREKIRSAQGLTVVYGHGAAWVAPEADCIVYVDMARWEIQMRSRRHEINGLGVENKAEGASYHYKRGYFVDWVVCDQLKKQLLSKADYWMDTHIAGEPKMITGDLLRKGLDKTAHQPFRVVPFFDPAPWGGQWMKRVCDLNPDQPNYGWCFDCVPEENSLYFNINGERFEMPSNNLVFYKTRDLLGGPVESRFGQP
;
A
#
# COMPACT_ATOMS: atom_id res chain seq x y z
N MET A 1 29.41 -20.41 21.25
CA MET A 1 28.02 -20.11 20.83
C MET A 1 28.00 -20.04 19.30
N TYR A 2 27.25 -20.91 18.65
CA TYR A 2 27.16 -20.89 17.19
C TYR A 2 26.38 -19.63 16.76
N LYS A 3 26.93 -18.87 15.82
CA LYS A 3 26.22 -17.72 15.25
C LYS A 3 25.08 -18.25 14.36
N SER A 4 23.84 -17.82 14.61
CA SER A 4 22.72 -18.16 13.75
C SER A 4 22.96 -17.59 12.35
N ASN A 5 22.67 -18.35 11.32
CA ASN A 5 22.65 -17.91 9.94
C ASN A 5 21.24 -17.41 9.53
N TYR A 6 20.32 -17.36 10.48
CA TYR A 6 18.96 -16.87 10.28
C TYR A 6 18.96 -15.36 10.13
N ASP A 7 18.47 -14.88 9.00
CA ASP A 7 18.21 -13.47 8.77
C ASP A 7 16.76 -13.14 9.21
N LYS A 8 16.64 -12.30 10.22
CA LYS A 8 15.34 -11.88 10.75
C LYS A 8 14.59 -10.91 9.81
N TYR A 9 15.32 -10.21 8.95
CA TYR A 9 14.78 -9.22 8.04
C TYR A 9 15.28 -9.46 6.61
N PRO A 10 14.86 -10.58 6.00
CA PRO A 10 15.36 -10.96 4.69
C PRO A 10 15.02 -9.93 3.63
N ALA A 11 15.97 -9.68 2.74
CA ALA A 11 15.76 -8.82 1.60
C ALA A 11 16.20 -9.55 0.33
N THR A 12 15.40 -9.48 -0.72
CA THR A 12 15.74 -10.06 -2.02
C THR A 12 16.83 -9.22 -2.68
N PRO A 13 18.02 -9.77 -2.95
CA PRO A 13 19.11 -9.04 -3.59
C PRO A 13 18.77 -8.76 -5.06
N MET A 14 18.90 -7.50 -5.47
CA MET A 14 18.61 -7.01 -6.81
C MET A 14 19.73 -6.11 -7.30
N GLU A 15 19.89 -6.04 -8.62
CA GLU A 15 20.71 -5.04 -9.30
C GLU A 15 19.78 -4.03 -10.00
N GLY A 16 20.08 -2.74 -9.86
CA GLY A 16 19.26 -1.70 -10.46
C GLY A 16 19.54 -0.31 -9.90
N ILE A 17 18.70 0.64 -10.23
CA ILE A 17 18.82 2.03 -9.79
C ILE A 17 17.70 2.32 -8.77
N VAL A 18 18.10 2.98 -7.67
CA VAL A 18 17.19 3.58 -6.70
C VAL A 18 17.42 5.08 -6.70
N TRP A 19 16.41 5.85 -7.07
CA TRP A 19 16.44 7.30 -6.91
C TRP A 19 16.01 7.65 -5.50
N LYS A 20 16.88 8.34 -4.75
CA LYS A 20 16.64 8.75 -3.36
C LYS A 20 16.50 10.26 -3.25
N GLY A 21 15.51 10.67 -2.48
CA GLY A 21 15.20 12.08 -2.24
C GLY A 21 14.44 12.72 -3.40
N TRP A 22 13.67 13.73 -3.05
CA TRP A 22 12.74 14.38 -3.98
C TRP A 22 13.42 14.97 -5.22
N GLU A 23 14.61 15.56 -5.06
CA GLU A 23 15.35 16.16 -6.17
C GLU A 23 15.72 15.14 -7.23
N ASN A 24 16.31 14.00 -6.84
CA ASN A 24 16.70 12.94 -7.79
C ASN A 24 15.48 12.31 -8.46
N ILE A 25 14.39 12.13 -7.71
CA ILE A 25 13.13 11.59 -8.22
C ILE A 25 12.54 12.55 -9.25
N CYS A 26 12.44 13.85 -8.95
CA CYS A 26 11.94 14.84 -9.87
C CYS A 26 12.79 14.93 -11.14
N ASN A 27 14.12 14.89 -11.02
CA ASN A 27 15.04 14.93 -12.16
C ASN A 27 14.86 13.71 -13.07
N GLN A 28 14.68 12.51 -12.47
CA GLN A 28 14.39 11.29 -13.24
C GLN A 28 13.05 11.40 -13.98
N LEU A 29 12.00 11.84 -13.30
CA LEU A 29 10.68 11.98 -13.93
C LEU A 29 10.70 13.00 -15.07
N LYS A 30 11.34 14.16 -14.87
CA LYS A 30 11.52 15.16 -15.95
C LYS A 30 12.22 14.59 -17.18
N SER A 31 13.24 13.75 -16.96
CA SER A 31 13.97 13.14 -18.08
C SER A 31 13.12 12.12 -18.85
N SER A 32 12.11 11.55 -18.19
CA SER A 32 11.19 10.54 -18.78
C SER A 32 9.99 11.19 -19.47
N LEU A 33 9.64 12.42 -19.09
CA LEU A 33 8.50 13.17 -19.60
C LEU A 33 8.98 14.16 -20.68
N SER A 34 9.10 13.71 -21.91
CA SER A 34 9.73 14.47 -23.00
C SER A 34 8.75 15.14 -23.99
N ALA A 35 7.45 15.03 -23.78
CA ALA A 35 6.43 15.60 -24.67
C ALA A 35 6.11 17.05 -24.30
N GLU A 36 5.69 17.86 -25.30
CA GLU A 36 5.23 19.24 -25.11
C GLU A 36 3.97 19.32 -24.22
N SER A 37 3.20 18.25 -24.19
CA SER A 37 2.05 18.07 -23.30
C SER A 37 2.05 16.64 -22.80
N CYS A 38 2.05 16.44 -21.48
CA CYS A 38 2.07 15.12 -20.89
C CYS A 38 1.30 15.07 -19.55
N VAL A 39 0.77 13.90 -19.24
CA VAL A 39 0.02 13.62 -18.02
C VAL A 39 0.80 12.64 -17.16
N LEU A 40 1.23 13.10 -15.99
CA LEU A 40 1.83 12.29 -14.97
C LEU A 40 0.78 11.94 -13.91
N VAL A 41 0.56 10.67 -13.69
CA VAL A 41 -0.25 10.15 -12.58
C VAL A 41 0.63 9.76 -11.41
N ILE A 42 0.28 10.24 -10.22
CA ILE A 42 0.86 9.82 -8.95
C ILE A 42 -0.25 9.15 -8.16
N GLU A 43 -0.40 7.84 -8.35
CA GLU A 43 -1.40 7.04 -7.65
C GLU A 43 -0.95 6.75 -6.22
N CYS A 44 -1.79 7.04 -5.24
CA CYS A 44 -1.49 6.87 -3.83
C CYS A 44 -2.28 5.73 -3.22
N TYR A 45 -1.59 4.83 -2.51
CA TYR A 45 -2.26 3.92 -1.59
C TYR A 45 -2.72 4.69 -0.34
N GLN A 46 -3.75 4.17 0.34
CA GLN A 46 -4.24 4.76 1.58
C GLN A 46 -3.11 4.83 2.62
N GLY A 47 -3.02 5.97 3.31
CA GLY A 47 -1.98 6.23 4.30
C GLY A 47 -0.77 7.01 3.79
N VAL A 48 -0.66 7.25 2.51
CA VAL A 48 0.35 8.16 1.94
C VAL A 48 0.05 9.61 2.36
N LEU A 49 1.09 10.36 2.72
CA LEU A 49 0.98 11.77 3.12
C LEU A 49 0.93 12.67 1.88
N HIS A 50 -0.25 13.13 1.53
CA HIS A 50 -0.46 13.91 0.29
C HIS A 50 0.26 15.26 0.30
N ASP A 51 0.34 15.93 1.45
CA ASP A 51 1.05 17.21 1.58
C ASP A 51 2.55 17.02 1.31
N GLU A 52 3.15 15.96 1.87
CA GLU A 52 4.55 15.61 1.61
C GLU A 52 4.80 15.35 0.11
N LEU A 53 3.89 14.63 -0.56
CA LEU A 53 4.00 14.41 -2.00
C LEU A 53 3.90 15.71 -2.79
N ARG A 54 2.93 16.55 -2.45
CA ARG A 54 2.71 17.82 -3.16
C ARG A 54 3.92 18.73 -3.07
N ASP A 55 4.52 18.81 -1.88
CA ASP A 55 5.72 19.61 -1.64
C ASP A 55 6.95 18.97 -2.30
N GLY A 56 7.11 17.66 -2.15
CA GLY A 56 8.23 16.92 -2.73
C GLY A 56 8.27 16.98 -4.26
N PHE A 57 7.12 16.90 -4.91
CA PHE A 57 7.01 17.01 -6.36
C PHE A 57 6.92 18.45 -6.88
N ALA A 58 6.98 19.47 -6.04
CA ALA A 58 7.00 20.87 -6.49
C ALA A 58 8.13 21.15 -7.50
N GLY A 59 9.26 20.43 -7.35
CA GLY A 59 10.38 20.48 -8.28
C GLY A 59 10.04 20.08 -9.72
N LEU A 60 8.92 19.42 -10.00
CA LEU A 60 8.49 19.11 -11.37
C LEU A 60 8.08 20.34 -12.16
N HIS A 61 7.67 21.45 -11.48
CA HIS A 61 7.17 22.68 -12.09
C HIS A 61 6.00 22.43 -13.04
N ALA A 62 5.05 21.58 -12.62
CA ALA A 62 3.91 21.24 -13.45
C ALA A 62 2.97 22.45 -13.66
N ASP A 63 2.46 22.57 -14.89
CA ASP A 63 1.55 23.65 -15.30
C ASP A 63 0.15 23.48 -14.72
N CYS A 64 -0.26 22.23 -14.51
CA CYS A 64 -1.55 21.88 -13.94
C CYS A 64 -1.43 20.81 -12.87
N TRP A 65 -2.09 21.05 -11.72
CA TRP A 65 -2.20 20.07 -10.63
C TRP A 65 -3.66 19.73 -10.40
N ILE A 66 -3.95 18.44 -10.27
CA ILE A 66 -5.28 17.93 -9.94
C ILE A 66 -5.14 17.00 -8.73
N ASP A 67 -5.66 17.47 -7.60
CA ASP A 67 -5.80 16.67 -6.40
C ASP A 67 -7.10 15.88 -6.47
N THR A 68 -7.00 14.55 -6.47
CA THR A 68 -8.16 13.67 -6.56
C THR A 68 -9.07 13.72 -5.34
N GLN A 69 -8.57 14.13 -4.17
CA GLN A 69 -9.41 14.31 -2.97
C GLN A 69 -10.48 15.37 -3.21
N SER A 70 -10.18 16.41 -3.97
CA SER A 70 -11.16 17.46 -4.32
C SER A 70 -12.32 16.95 -5.20
N LEU A 71 -12.13 15.81 -5.84
CA LEU A 71 -13.10 15.22 -6.77
C LEU A 71 -14.05 14.23 -6.10
N PHE A 72 -13.81 13.88 -4.85
CA PHE A 72 -14.68 12.96 -4.13
C PHE A 72 -16.05 13.54 -3.87
N LYS A 73 -17.02 12.66 -3.63
CA LYS A 73 -18.33 12.98 -3.08
C LYS A 73 -18.19 13.68 -1.72
N PRO A 74 -19.22 14.39 -1.27
CA PRO A 74 -19.27 14.92 0.09
C PRO A 74 -19.05 13.82 1.13
N VAL A 75 -18.36 14.16 2.23
CA VAL A 75 -18.02 13.22 3.31
C VAL A 75 -19.24 12.44 3.80
N ASN A 76 -20.35 13.10 4.04
CA ASN A 76 -21.58 12.47 4.52
C ASN A 76 -22.15 11.43 3.54
N GLU A 77 -22.00 11.64 2.24
CA GLU A 77 -22.44 10.66 1.23
C GLU A 77 -21.52 9.43 1.23
N ILE A 78 -20.21 9.65 1.39
CA ILE A 78 -19.24 8.55 1.49
C ILE A 78 -19.47 7.76 2.78
N GLU A 79 -19.73 8.41 3.91
CA GLU A 79 -20.06 7.75 5.17
C GLU A 79 -21.32 6.90 5.06
N GLN A 80 -22.39 7.45 4.49
CA GLN A 80 -23.63 6.71 4.25
C GLN A 80 -23.41 5.50 3.32
N MET A 81 -22.66 5.67 2.25
CA MET A 81 -22.36 4.63 1.28
C MET A 81 -21.50 3.50 1.89
N THR A 82 -20.61 3.83 2.81
CA THR A 82 -19.69 2.86 3.42
C THR A 82 -20.23 2.25 4.71
N TYR A 83 -21.25 2.85 5.34
CA TYR A 83 -21.85 2.37 6.58
C TYR A 83 -22.29 0.90 6.54
N PRO A 84 -22.95 0.39 5.47
CA PRO A 84 -23.36 -1.02 5.41
C PRO A 84 -22.19 -2.01 5.52
N TYR A 85 -20.97 -1.58 5.21
CA TYR A 85 -19.77 -2.40 5.27
C TYR A 85 -19.01 -2.21 6.59
N VAL A 86 -18.91 -0.98 7.07
CA VAL A 86 -18.26 -0.69 8.36
C VAL A 86 -19.15 -1.09 9.53
N THR A 87 -20.44 -0.88 9.46
CA THR A 87 -21.46 -1.17 10.49
C THR A 87 -21.20 -0.46 11.84
N ASP A 88 -22.10 -0.57 12.78
CA ASP A 88 -21.97 -0.11 14.17
C ASP A 88 -21.30 -1.14 15.10
N ASP A 89 -21.11 -2.39 14.65
CA ASP A 89 -20.37 -3.38 15.42
C ASP A 89 -18.93 -2.92 15.67
N ARG A 90 -18.41 -3.18 16.86
CA ARG A 90 -17.06 -2.73 17.25
C ARG A 90 -15.95 -3.35 16.41
N LEU A 91 -16.10 -4.61 15.99
CA LEU A 91 -15.03 -5.42 15.37
C LEU A 91 -15.39 -5.85 13.96
N PHE A 92 -16.63 -6.24 13.72
CA PHE A 92 -17.07 -6.88 12.49
C PHE A 92 -17.70 -5.91 11.51
N GLY A 93 -17.54 -6.22 10.24
CA GLY A 93 -18.10 -5.54 9.10
C GLY A 93 -18.16 -6.49 7.91
N PHE A 94 -18.40 -5.96 6.74
CA PHE A 94 -18.47 -6.73 5.50
C PHE A 94 -17.49 -6.16 4.47
N ARG A 95 -16.79 -7.02 3.74
CA ARG A 95 -15.92 -6.55 2.67
C ARG A 95 -16.75 -5.87 1.59
N THR A 96 -16.33 -4.65 1.25
CA THR A 96 -17.05 -3.84 0.28
C THR A 96 -16.92 -4.38 -1.15
N HIS A 97 -17.96 -4.12 -1.95
CA HIS A 97 -17.94 -4.26 -3.40
C HIS A 97 -17.70 -2.91 -4.11
N LEU A 98 -17.55 -1.83 -3.34
CA LEU A 98 -17.28 -0.50 -3.89
C LEU A 98 -15.90 -0.46 -4.56
N SER A 99 -15.76 0.46 -5.47
CA SER A 99 -14.54 0.78 -6.19
C SER A 99 -14.36 2.30 -6.26
N TYR A 100 -13.24 2.81 -6.75
CA TYR A 100 -13.02 4.25 -6.84
C TYR A 100 -14.13 5.01 -7.58
N LYS A 101 -14.77 4.41 -8.60
CA LYS A 101 -15.90 5.03 -9.32
C LYS A 101 -17.04 5.47 -8.40
N ASP A 102 -17.23 4.75 -7.28
CA ASP A 102 -18.33 4.99 -6.35
C ASP A 102 -18.03 6.16 -5.40
N PHE A 103 -16.76 6.48 -5.21
CA PHE A 103 -16.30 7.56 -4.35
C PHE A 103 -16.27 8.93 -5.03
N PHE A 104 -16.08 8.97 -6.35
CA PHE A 104 -16.00 10.23 -7.08
C PHE A 104 -17.35 10.85 -7.36
N ASN A 105 -17.41 12.18 -7.27
CA ASN A 105 -18.52 12.97 -7.76
C ASN A 105 -18.46 13.03 -9.30
N THR A 106 -19.54 12.66 -9.97
CA THR A 106 -19.60 12.51 -11.43
C THR A 106 -19.27 13.80 -12.17
N ASP A 107 -19.82 14.93 -11.70
CA ASP A 107 -19.66 16.23 -12.39
C ASP A 107 -18.23 16.76 -12.20
N LYS A 108 -17.69 16.66 -10.99
CA LYS A 108 -16.30 17.02 -10.70
C LYS A 108 -15.32 16.18 -11.50
N LEU A 109 -15.57 14.87 -11.60
CA LEU A 109 -14.74 13.94 -12.37
C LEU A 109 -14.78 14.30 -13.87
N ALA A 110 -15.96 14.58 -14.43
CA ALA A 110 -16.10 14.99 -15.83
C ALA A 110 -15.35 16.29 -16.10
N SER A 111 -15.50 17.29 -15.23
CA SER A 111 -14.78 18.56 -15.32
C SER A 111 -13.26 18.40 -15.23
N ALA A 112 -12.79 17.56 -14.31
CA ALA A 112 -11.35 17.28 -14.17
C ALA A 112 -10.79 16.59 -15.43
N ARG A 113 -11.50 15.62 -15.97
CA ARG A 113 -11.10 14.94 -17.22
C ARG A 113 -11.06 15.88 -18.42
N GLU A 114 -11.99 16.84 -18.52
CA GLU A 114 -11.95 17.86 -19.55
C GLU A 114 -10.74 18.78 -19.39
N LYS A 115 -10.47 19.21 -18.15
CA LYS A 115 -9.28 19.99 -17.83
C LYS A 115 -7.99 19.26 -18.20
N ILE A 116 -7.88 17.96 -17.93
CA ILE A 116 -6.71 17.14 -18.31
C ILE A 116 -6.54 17.12 -19.83
N ARG A 117 -7.62 16.88 -20.58
CA ARG A 117 -7.57 16.81 -22.06
C ARG A 117 -7.18 18.12 -22.72
N SER A 118 -7.58 19.25 -22.13
CA SER A 118 -7.32 20.59 -22.68
C SER A 118 -6.03 21.23 -22.16
N ALA A 119 -5.39 20.64 -21.16
CA ALA A 119 -4.17 21.18 -20.57
C ALA A 119 -2.99 21.17 -21.57
N GLN A 120 -2.15 22.19 -21.45
CA GLN A 120 -0.86 22.26 -22.14
C GLN A 120 0.26 22.05 -21.10
N GLY A 121 1.41 21.58 -21.56
CA GLY A 121 2.53 21.33 -20.67
C GLY A 121 2.33 20.11 -19.75
N LEU A 122 2.99 20.11 -18.60
CA LEU A 122 2.93 19.01 -17.65
C LEU A 122 1.70 19.11 -16.74
N THR A 123 0.82 18.13 -16.86
CA THR A 123 -0.30 17.95 -15.92
C THR A 123 -0.01 16.82 -14.93
N VAL A 124 -0.07 17.12 -13.64
CA VAL A 124 0.07 16.12 -12.57
C VAL A 124 -1.29 15.85 -11.93
N VAL A 125 -1.72 14.59 -11.97
CA VAL A 125 -2.91 14.09 -11.27
C VAL A 125 -2.43 13.22 -10.13
N TYR A 126 -2.72 13.60 -8.89
CA TYR A 126 -2.19 12.90 -7.73
C TYR A 126 -3.25 12.61 -6.66
N GLY A 127 -3.01 11.55 -5.90
CA GLY A 127 -3.86 11.12 -4.81
C GLY A 127 -4.51 9.76 -5.05
N HIS A 128 -5.51 9.44 -4.24
CA HIS A 128 -6.24 8.18 -4.33
C HIS A 128 -7.08 8.11 -5.60
N GLY A 129 -6.90 7.07 -6.39
CA GLY A 129 -7.65 6.87 -7.63
C GLY A 129 -7.19 7.79 -8.77
N ALA A 130 -5.99 8.36 -8.71
CA ALA A 130 -5.46 9.24 -9.75
C ALA A 130 -5.41 8.53 -11.11
N ALA A 131 -5.02 7.26 -11.14
CA ALA A 131 -5.04 6.46 -12.37
C ALA A 131 -6.46 6.15 -12.88
N TRP A 132 -7.46 6.20 -12.03
CA TRP A 132 -8.86 6.14 -12.43
C TRP A 132 -9.34 7.47 -13.05
N VAL A 133 -8.87 8.59 -12.51
CA VAL A 133 -9.19 9.93 -13.02
C VAL A 133 -8.56 10.14 -14.39
N ALA A 134 -7.30 9.76 -14.58
CA ALA A 134 -6.53 9.91 -15.82
C ALA A 134 -6.02 8.55 -16.33
N PRO A 135 -6.91 7.72 -16.93
CA PRO A 135 -6.55 6.37 -17.39
C PRO A 135 -5.57 6.34 -18.57
N GLU A 136 -5.47 7.43 -19.32
CA GLU A 136 -4.60 7.60 -20.50
C GLU A 136 -3.32 8.39 -20.14
N ALA A 137 -2.81 8.24 -18.91
CA ALA A 137 -1.60 8.92 -18.48
C ALA A 137 -0.37 8.42 -19.26
N ASP A 138 0.56 9.36 -19.54
CA ASP A 138 1.83 9.07 -20.22
C ASP A 138 2.83 8.38 -19.27
N CYS A 139 2.71 8.65 -17.98
CA CYS A 139 3.55 8.03 -16.94
C CYS A 139 2.76 7.83 -15.66
N ILE A 140 2.92 6.66 -15.05
CA ILE A 140 2.28 6.28 -13.79
C ILE A 140 3.34 5.99 -12.73
N VAL A 141 3.34 6.78 -11.68
CA VAL A 141 4.09 6.56 -10.45
C VAL A 141 3.13 6.02 -9.40
N TYR A 142 3.39 4.82 -8.88
CA TYR A 142 2.61 4.25 -7.79
C TYR A 142 3.32 4.48 -6.46
N VAL A 143 2.68 5.17 -5.53
CA VAL A 143 3.17 5.43 -4.17
C VAL A 143 2.48 4.47 -3.21
N ASP A 144 3.22 3.51 -2.71
CA ASP A 144 2.69 2.43 -1.90
C ASP A 144 2.87 2.69 -0.40
N MET A 145 2.09 1.98 0.42
CA MET A 145 2.16 2.09 1.87
C MET A 145 1.82 0.77 2.54
N ALA A 146 2.68 0.31 3.46
CA ALA A 146 2.43 -0.88 4.24
C ALA A 146 1.31 -0.65 5.27
N ARG A 147 0.45 -1.63 5.46
CA ARG A 147 -0.64 -1.56 6.45
C ARG A 147 -0.13 -1.35 7.88
N TRP A 148 1.07 -1.86 8.18
CA TRP A 148 1.70 -1.58 9.46
C TRP A 148 1.94 -0.08 9.66
N GLU A 149 2.54 0.60 8.67
CA GLU A 149 2.79 2.04 8.77
C GLU A 149 1.47 2.84 8.75
N ILE A 150 0.49 2.41 7.97
CA ILE A 150 -0.87 2.99 8.01
C ILE A 150 -1.43 2.97 9.43
N GLN A 151 -1.30 1.85 10.14
CA GLN A 151 -1.74 1.74 11.52
C GLN A 151 -0.96 2.68 12.46
N MET A 152 0.35 2.84 12.24
CA MET A 152 1.17 3.78 13.02
C MET A 152 0.76 5.22 12.76
N ARG A 153 0.56 5.61 11.48
CA ARG A 153 0.07 6.94 11.09
C ARG A 153 -1.32 7.23 11.64
N SER A 154 -2.20 6.24 11.66
CA SER A 154 -3.52 6.37 12.30
C SER A 154 -3.42 6.63 13.80
N ARG A 155 -2.52 5.93 14.51
CA ARG A 155 -2.28 6.17 15.96
C ARG A 155 -1.70 7.55 16.25
N ARG A 156 -0.98 8.14 15.30
CA ARG A 156 -0.44 9.50 15.40
C ARG A 156 -1.42 10.56 14.88
N HIS A 157 -2.62 10.14 14.43
CA HIS A 157 -3.64 11.03 13.85
C HIS A 157 -3.16 11.80 12.61
N GLU A 158 -2.30 11.20 11.80
CA GLU A 158 -1.70 11.84 10.62
C GLU A 158 -2.56 11.67 9.35
N ILE A 159 -3.38 10.61 9.29
CA ILE A 159 -4.08 10.21 8.07
C ILE A 159 -5.59 10.07 8.29
N ASN A 160 -6.33 10.25 7.21
CA ASN A 160 -7.76 9.97 7.10
C ASN A 160 -8.02 8.62 6.41
N GLY A 161 -9.23 8.09 6.58
CA GLY A 161 -9.78 7.08 5.69
C GLY A 161 -10.12 7.66 4.31
N LEU A 162 -10.41 6.78 3.36
CA LEU A 162 -10.68 7.15 1.97
C LEU A 162 -11.92 8.05 1.88
N GLY A 163 -11.72 9.31 1.47
CA GLY A 163 -12.77 10.29 1.24
C GLY A 163 -13.53 10.78 2.47
N VAL A 164 -13.00 10.58 3.67
CA VAL A 164 -13.58 11.05 4.93
C VAL A 164 -12.59 11.87 5.75
N GLU A 165 -13.07 12.61 6.74
CA GLU A 165 -12.27 13.44 7.64
C GLU A 165 -12.32 12.87 9.06
N ASN A 166 -11.58 11.80 9.29
CA ASN A 166 -11.67 11.02 10.52
C ASN A 166 -10.35 10.79 11.24
N LYS A 167 -9.33 11.64 11.07
CA LYS A 167 -8.02 11.53 11.74
C LYS A 167 -8.13 11.34 13.25
N ALA A 168 -9.12 11.97 13.88
CA ALA A 168 -9.33 11.94 15.34
C ALA A 168 -9.92 10.62 15.84
N GLU A 169 -10.41 9.78 14.95
CA GLU A 169 -10.97 8.48 15.30
C GLU A 169 -9.92 7.54 15.89
N GLY A 170 -10.39 6.57 16.69
CA GLY A 170 -9.50 5.57 17.29
C GLY A 170 -8.86 4.64 16.24
N ALA A 171 -7.64 4.21 16.48
CA ALA A 171 -6.89 3.36 15.56
C ALA A 171 -7.62 2.04 15.20
N SER A 172 -8.41 1.48 16.12
CA SER A 172 -9.22 0.29 15.85
C SER A 172 -10.33 0.54 14.82
N TYR A 173 -10.92 1.74 14.84
CA TYR A 173 -11.91 2.14 13.84
C TYR A 173 -11.26 2.34 12.47
N HIS A 174 -10.10 3.00 12.42
CA HIS A 174 -9.31 3.13 11.20
C HIS A 174 -8.94 1.77 10.60
N TYR A 175 -8.49 0.83 11.45
CA TYR A 175 -8.15 -0.52 10.99
C TYR A 175 -9.38 -1.24 10.42
N LYS A 176 -10.50 -1.21 11.15
CA LYS A 176 -11.75 -1.81 10.71
C LYS A 176 -12.20 -1.24 9.35
N ARG A 177 -12.25 0.10 9.23
CA ARG A 177 -12.62 0.77 7.99
C ARG A 177 -11.66 0.44 6.85
N GLY A 178 -10.36 0.46 7.14
CA GLY A 178 -9.32 0.05 6.18
C GLY A 178 -9.56 -1.37 5.67
N TYR A 179 -9.74 -2.31 6.57
CA TYR A 179 -9.89 -3.73 6.26
C TYR A 179 -11.15 -4.04 5.43
N PHE A 180 -12.28 -3.43 5.77
CA PHE A 180 -13.55 -3.72 5.11
C PHE A 180 -13.81 -2.83 3.89
N VAL A 181 -13.23 -1.63 3.82
CA VAL A 181 -13.54 -0.64 2.77
C VAL A 181 -12.28 -0.13 2.09
N ASP A 182 -11.46 0.68 2.78
CA ASP A 182 -10.48 1.53 2.12
C ASP A 182 -9.39 0.72 1.40
N TRP A 183 -8.82 -0.29 2.07
CA TRP A 183 -7.80 -1.15 1.46
C TRP A 183 -8.36 -2.04 0.35
N VAL A 184 -9.62 -2.45 0.47
CA VAL A 184 -10.27 -3.24 -0.60
C VAL A 184 -10.36 -2.43 -1.88
N VAL A 185 -10.74 -1.16 -1.78
CA VAL A 185 -10.84 -0.24 -2.93
C VAL A 185 -9.46 0.04 -3.52
N CYS A 186 -8.46 0.34 -2.66
CA CYS A 186 -7.08 0.58 -3.11
C CYS A 186 -6.46 -0.65 -3.76
N ASP A 187 -6.64 -1.85 -3.17
CA ASP A 187 -6.09 -3.10 -3.68
C ASP A 187 -6.63 -3.48 -5.07
N GLN A 188 -7.90 -3.18 -5.35
CA GLN A 188 -8.47 -3.41 -6.68
C GLN A 188 -7.72 -2.64 -7.77
N LEU A 189 -7.39 -1.37 -7.52
CA LEU A 189 -6.64 -0.55 -8.47
C LEU A 189 -5.17 -0.93 -8.48
N LYS A 190 -4.54 -1.16 -7.32
CA LYS A 190 -3.16 -1.63 -7.21
C LYS A 190 -2.93 -2.89 -8.05
N LYS A 191 -3.84 -3.85 -7.99
CA LYS A 191 -3.77 -5.08 -8.79
C LYS A 191 -3.70 -4.79 -10.30
N GLN A 192 -4.47 -3.81 -10.78
CA GLN A 192 -4.48 -3.43 -12.19
C GLN A 192 -3.20 -2.69 -12.60
N LEU A 193 -2.63 -1.90 -11.68
CA LEU A 193 -1.45 -1.07 -11.92
C LEU A 193 -0.13 -1.82 -11.75
N LEU A 194 -0.11 -2.96 -11.08
CA LEU A 194 1.11 -3.72 -10.81
C LEU A 194 1.89 -4.07 -12.09
N SER A 195 1.18 -4.35 -13.18
CA SER A 195 1.78 -4.63 -14.49
C SER A 195 2.03 -3.40 -15.35
N LYS A 196 1.49 -2.22 -14.97
CA LYS A 196 1.44 -1.03 -15.82
C LYS A 196 2.27 0.14 -15.31
N ALA A 197 2.40 0.29 -13.98
CA ALA A 197 3.11 1.42 -13.41
C ALA A 197 4.56 1.48 -13.91
N ASP A 198 5.00 2.66 -14.32
CA ASP A 198 6.34 2.94 -14.82
C ASP A 198 7.33 3.02 -13.67
N TYR A 199 6.90 3.60 -12.55
CA TYR A 199 7.68 3.76 -11.34
C TYR A 199 6.90 3.33 -10.10
N TRP A 200 7.65 2.91 -9.07
CA TRP A 200 7.12 2.56 -7.76
C TRP A 200 7.88 3.30 -6.68
N MET A 201 7.16 3.89 -5.74
CA MET A 201 7.76 4.68 -4.67
C MET A 201 7.53 4.06 -3.30
N ASP A 202 8.57 4.14 -2.48
CA ASP A 202 8.59 3.86 -1.07
C ASP A 202 8.68 5.20 -0.30
N THR A 203 7.63 5.52 0.45
CA THR A 203 7.52 6.73 1.30
C THR A 203 7.19 6.37 2.75
N HIS A 204 7.60 5.17 3.19
CA HIS A 204 7.35 4.72 4.57
C HIS A 204 8.03 5.61 5.61
N ILE A 205 9.22 6.12 5.30
CA ILE A 205 9.94 7.08 6.13
C ILE A 205 9.70 8.47 5.55
N ALA A 206 9.01 9.32 6.31
CA ALA A 206 8.75 10.70 5.90
C ALA A 206 10.05 11.45 5.64
N GLY A 207 10.12 12.18 4.54
CA GLY A 207 11.32 12.92 4.11
C GLY A 207 12.39 12.08 3.43
N GLU A 208 12.26 10.75 3.37
CA GLU A 208 13.23 9.83 2.75
C GLU A 208 12.63 9.02 1.59
N PRO A 209 12.04 9.65 0.58
CA PRO A 209 11.40 8.92 -0.51
C PRO A 209 12.44 8.17 -1.35
N LYS A 210 12.04 6.99 -1.81
CA LYS A 210 12.80 6.19 -2.78
C LYS A 210 11.90 5.83 -3.94
N MET A 211 12.47 5.76 -5.12
CA MET A 211 11.78 5.37 -6.34
C MET A 211 12.61 4.35 -7.12
N ILE A 212 11.93 3.38 -7.69
CA ILE A 212 12.49 2.40 -8.62
C ILE A 212 11.59 2.32 -9.87
N THR A 213 12.09 1.70 -10.93
CA THR A 213 11.22 1.41 -12.09
C THR A 213 10.23 0.30 -11.75
N GLY A 214 9.06 0.33 -12.38
CA GLY A 214 8.08 -0.75 -12.28
C GLY A 214 8.63 -2.09 -12.78
N ASP A 215 9.50 -2.08 -13.77
CA ASP A 215 10.18 -3.30 -14.25
C ASP A 215 11.09 -3.91 -13.19
N LEU A 216 11.85 -3.08 -12.48
CA LEU A 216 12.69 -3.56 -11.38
C LEU A 216 11.86 -4.15 -10.25
N LEU A 217 10.73 -3.50 -9.92
CA LEU A 217 9.76 -4.03 -8.96
C LEU A 217 9.27 -5.42 -9.37
N ARG A 218 8.78 -5.56 -10.62
CA ARG A 218 8.24 -6.82 -11.14
C ARG A 218 9.28 -7.94 -11.13
N LYS A 219 10.53 -7.64 -11.53
CA LYS A 219 11.67 -8.57 -11.41
C LYS A 219 11.93 -8.97 -9.96
N GLY A 220 11.85 -8.03 -9.03
CA GLY A 220 12.02 -8.31 -7.60
C GLY A 220 10.93 -9.23 -7.05
N LEU A 221 9.68 -8.99 -7.41
CA LEU A 221 8.54 -9.84 -7.03
C LEU A 221 8.68 -11.25 -7.62
N ASP A 222 9.03 -11.36 -8.89
CA ASP A 222 9.25 -12.65 -9.55
C ASP A 222 10.39 -13.43 -8.87
N LYS A 223 11.53 -12.79 -8.63
CA LYS A 223 12.65 -13.40 -7.91
C LYS A 223 12.25 -13.85 -6.51
N THR A 224 11.51 -13.04 -5.77
CA THR A 224 11.02 -13.40 -4.43
C THR A 224 10.07 -14.59 -4.49
N ALA A 225 9.20 -14.63 -5.50
CA ALA A 225 8.25 -15.72 -5.67
C ALA A 225 8.90 -17.08 -6.00
N HIS A 226 10.12 -17.07 -6.51
CA HIS A 226 10.89 -18.29 -6.81
C HIS A 226 11.88 -18.66 -5.68
N GLN A 227 11.95 -17.90 -4.60
CA GLN A 227 12.77 -18.27 -3.45
C GLN A 227 12.13 -19.44 -2.68
N PRO A 228 12.96 -20.24 -1.98
CA PRO A 228 12.44 -21.28 -1.10
C PRO A 228 11.49 -20.71 -0.07
N PHE A 229 10.42 -21.45 0.18
CA PHE A 229 9.50 -21.16 1.27
C PHE A 229 10.22 -21.34 2.61
N ARG A 230 10.09 -20.37 3.51
CA ARG A 230 10.78 -20.38 4.79
C ARG A 230 9.79 -20.60 5.93
N VAL A 231 10.22 -21.41 6.89
CA VAL A 231 9.54 -21.55 8.18
C VAL A 231 10.44 -20.96 9.24
N VAL A 232 9.89 -20.02 10.00
CA VAL A 232 10.65 -19.25 11.00
C VAL A 232 10.25 -19.75 12.40
N PRO A 233 11.20 -20.24 13.21
CA PRO A 233 10.94 -20.46 14.61
C PRO A 233 10.84 -19.12 15.34
N PHE A 234 9.89 -19.00 16.24
CA PHE A 234 9.83 -17.86 17.15
C PHE A 234 9.75 -18.32 18.60
N PHE A 235 10.35 -17.51 19.47
CA PHE A 235 10.34 -17.76 20.91
C PHE A 235 9.67 -16.55 21.58
N ASP A 236 8.56 -16.80 22.24
CA ASP A 236 7.83 -15.79 22.99
C ASP A 236 8.02 -16.02 24.49
N PRO A 237 8.74 -15.14 25.21
CA PRO A 237 8.91 -15.22 26.65
C PRO A 237 7.66 -14.80 27.42
N ALA A 238 6.67 -14.18 26.74
CA ALA A 238 5.48 -13.68 27.42
C ALA A 238 4.58 -14.82 27.92
N PRO A 239 3.84 -14.60 29.02
CA PRO A 239 2.90 -15.58 29.54
C PRO A 239 1.62 -15.60 28.70
N TRP A 240 1.54 -16.53 27.75
CA TRP A 240 0.34 -16.82 26.98
C TRP A 240 -0.01 -18.31 27.06
N GLY A 241 -0.87 -18.84 26.23
CA GLY A 241 -1.40 -20.20 26.34
C GLY A 241 -0.41 -21.31 26.68
N GLY A 242 0.83 -21.24 26.21
CA GLY A 242 1.88 -22.19 26.53
C GLY A 242 2.26 -22.25 28.02
N GLN A 243 2.08 -21.17 28.77
CA GLN A 243 2.37 -21.12 30.19
C GLN A 243 1.41 -22.01 31.03
N TRP A 244 0.18 -22.18 30.60
CA TRP A 244 -0.74 -23.11 31.21
C TRP A 244 -0.20 -24.54 31.12
N MET A 245 0.26 -24.97 29.96
CA MET A 245 0.82 -26.30 29.73
C MET A 245 2.06 -26.53 30.59
N LYS A 246 2.94 -25.54 30.73
CA LYS A 246 4.12 -25.63 31.60
C LYS A 246 3.73 -25.92 33.04
N ARG A 247 2.73 -25.24 33.58
CA ARG A 247 2.24 -25.50 34.96
C ARG A 247 1.62 -26.87 35.11
N VAL A 248 0.84 -27.33 34.12
CA VAL A 248 0.16 -28.63 34.19
C VAL A 248 1.13 -29.80 34.07
N CYS A 249 2.18 -29.62 33.25
CA CYS A 249 3.17 -30.67 32.97
C CYS A 249 4.46 -30.53 33.79
N ASP A 250 4.49 -29.62 34.78
CA ASP A 250 5.66 -29.34 35.62
C ASP A 250 6.94 -29.02 34.79
N LEU A 251 6.77 -28.23 33.73
CA LEU A 251 7.88 -27.78 32.89
C LEU A 251 8.47 -26.49 33.40
N ASN A 252 9.75 -26.26 33.06
CA ASN A 252 10.44 -25.02 33.43
C ASN A 252 9.69 -23.77 32.94
N PRO A 253 9.19 -22.90 33.85
CA PRO A 253 8.45 -21.69 33.48
C PRO A 253 9.31 -20.66 32.72
N ASP A 254 10.62 -20.65 32.93
CA ASP A 254 11.53 -19.68 32.32
C ASP A 254 11.91 -20.08 30.89
N GLN A 255 11.58 -21.30 30.48
CA GLN A 255 11.79 -21.70 29.09
C GLN A 255 10.85 -20.91 28.17
N PRO A 256 11.34 -20.20 27.15
CA PRO A 256 10.50 -19.49 26.21
C PRO A 256 9.46 -20.40 25.54
N ASN A 257 8.26 -19.88 25.33
CA ASN A 257 7.29 -20.56 24.47
C ASN A 257 7.84 -20.65 23.06
N TYR A 258 7.59 -21.78 22.45
CA TYR A 258 8.15 -22.10 21.14
C TYR A 258 7.02 -22.30 20.14
N GLY A 259 7.16 -21.71 18.99
CA GLY A 259 6.24 -21.85 17.89
C GLY A 259 6.92 -21.75 16.53
N TRP A 260 6.19 -22.05 15.50
CA TRP A 260 6.59 -21.90 14.12
C TRP A 260 5.64 -20.95 13.42
N CYS A 261 6.16 -19.99 12.70
CA CYS A 261 5.38 -19.23 11.75
C CYS A 261 5.97 -19.40 10.34
N PHE A 262 5.11 -19.31 9.37
CA PHE A 262 5.56 -19.30 8.00
C PHE A 262 6.15 -17.92 7.67
N ASP A 263 7.29 -17.92 7.01
CA ASP A 263 7.88 -16.70 6.46
C ASP A 263 7.16 -16.32 5.16
N CYS A 264 5.85 -16.38 5.19
CA CYS A 264 5.02 -15.74 4.21
C CYS A 264 4.82 -14.31 4.68
N VAL A 265 4.85 -13.40 3.74
CA VAL A 265 4.66 -11.97 4.02
C VAL A 265 3.20 -11.77 4.46
N PRO A 266 2.92 -11.49 5.74
CA PRO A 266 1.56 -11.18 6.17
C PRO A 266 1.08 -9.88 5.50
N GLU A 267 -0.23 -9.69 5.43
CA GLU A 267 -0.85 -8.52 4.80
C GLU A 267 -0.34 -7.17 5.32
N GLU A 268 0.02 -7.11 6.59
CA GLU A 268 0.53 -5.91 7.25
C GLU A 268 2.00 -5.64 6.97
N ASN A 269 2.74 -6.65 6.50
CA ASN A 269 4.17 -6.57 6.31
C ASN A 269 4.54 -6.26 4.86
N SER A 270 5.81 -6.02 4.68
CA SER A 270 6.40 -5.71 3.38
C SER A 270 7.43 -6.76 2.98
N LEU A 271 7.59 -6.91 1.67
CA LEU A 271 8.81 -7.47 1.08
C LEU A 271 9.90 -6.40 1.08
N TYR A 272 11.13 -6.83 1.21
CA TYR A 272 12.29 -5.93 1.11
C TYR A 272 13.17 -6.36 -0.05
N PHE A 273 13.54 -5.38 -0.87
CA PHE A 273 14.56 -5.55 -1.89
C PHE A 273 15.86 -4.88 -1.43
N ASN A 274 16.97 -5.54 -1.61
CA ASN A 274 18.31 -4.96 -1.45
C ASN A 274 18.86 -4.67 -2.85
N ILE A 275 18.77 -3.43 -3.28
CA ILE A 275 19.15 -2.99 -4.61
C ILE A 275 20.51 -2.30 -4.51
N ASN A 276 21.59 -3.02 -4.85
CA ASN A 276 22.96 -2.53 -4.74
C ASN A 276 23.32 -1.96 -3.35
N GLY A 277 22.80 -2.56 -2.28
CA GLY A 277 23.00 -2.11 -0.90
C GLY A 277 21.91 -1.19 -0.37
N GLU A 278 21.05 -0.65 -1.21
CA GLU A 278 19.91 0.18 -0.79
C GLU A 278 18.68 -0.69 -0.53
N ARG A 279 18.08 -0.49 0.63
CA ARG A 279 16.83 -1.18 1.00
C ARG A 279 15.63 -0.42 0.44
N PHE A 280 14.81 -1.13 -0.30
CA PHE A 280 13.52 -0.65 -0.81
C PHE A 280 12.41 -1.50 -0.21
N GLU A 281 11.37 -0.85 0.31
CA GLU A 281 10.23 -1.51 0.92
C GLU A 281 9.05 -1.61 -0.06
N MET A 282 8.58 -2.84 -0.30
CA MET A 282 7.43 -3.13 -1.12
C MET A 282 6.33 -3.76 -0.26
N PRO A 283 5.23 -3.03 0.00
CA PRO A 283 4.10 -3.56 0.73
C PRO A 283 3.47 -4.77 0.04
N SER A 284 3.29 -5.84 0.77
CA SER A 284 2.72 -7.09 0.24
C SER A 284 1.21 -6.99 -0.01
N ASN A 285 0.51 -6.17 0.75
CA ASN A 285 -0.94 -5.88 0.68
C ASN A 285 -1.75 -6.81 -0.24
N ASN A 286 -2.23 -7.93 0.26
CA ASN A 286 -3.00 -8.95 -0.49
C ASN A 286 -2.27 -9.61 -1.71
N LEU A 287 -1.00 -9.34 -1.99
CA LEU A 287 -0.29 -9.99 -3.11
C LEU A 287 -0.26 -11.51 -2.93
N VAL A 288 -0.10 -11.97 -1.70
CA VAL A 288 -0.13 -13.41 -1.36
C VAL A 288 -1.49 -14.02 -1.68
N PHE A 289 -2.58 -13.33 -1.39
CA PHE A 289 -3.93 -13.81 -1.69
C PHE A 289 -4.20 -13.94 -3.20
N TYR A 290 -3.70 -13.03 -4.00
CA TYR A 290 -3.86 -13.13 -5.46
C TYR A 290 -3.17 -14.37 -6.01
N LYS A 291 -1.94 -14.63 -5.58
CA LYS A 291 -1.20 -15.82 -6.01
C LYS A 291 -1.81 -17.12 -5.45
N THR A 292 -2.24 -17.11 -4.19
CA THR A 292 -2.91 -18.25 -3.57
C THR A 292 -4.23 -18.57 -4.26
N ARG A 293 -5.00 -17.55 -4.66
CA ARG A 293 -6.22 -17.72 -5.44
C ARG A 293 -5.95 -18.45 -6.75
N ASP A 294 -4.93 -18.05 -7.49
CA ASP A 294 -4.56 -18.68 -8.76
C ASP A 294 -4.09 -20.13 -8.54
N LEU A 295 -3.25 -20.36 -7.53
CA LEU A 295 -2.75 -21.69 -7.18
C LEU A 295 -3.84 -22.66 -6.69
N LEU A 296 -4.86 -22.15 -5.98
CA LEU A 296 -5.96 -22.96 -5.46
C LEU A 296 -7.13 -23.11 -6.43
N GLY A 297 -7.06 -22.49 -7.61
CA GLY A 297 -8.07 -22.60 -8.67
C GLY A 297 -9.42 -22.00 -8.29
N GLY A 298 -9.46 -20.95 -7.48
CA GLY A 298 -10.68 -20.23 -7.13
C GLY A 298 -10.54 -19.31 -5.91
N PRO A 299 -11.61 -18.61 -5.54
CA PRO A 299 -11.59 -17.72 -4.40
C PRO A 299 -11.25 -18.48 -3.12
N VAL A 300 -10.28 -17.99 -2.35
CA VAL A 300 -9.88 -18.61 -1.07
C VAL A 300 -11.06 -18.63 -0.11
N GLU A 301 -11.90 -17.61 -0.15
CA GLU A 301 -13.10 -17.48 0.66
C GLU A 301 -14.08 -18.64 0.49
N SER A 302 -14.23 -19.18 -0.72
CA SER A 302 -15.15 -20.28 -0.99
C SER A 302 -14.66 -21.63 -0.46
N ARG A 303 -13.36 -21.80 -0.21
CA ARG A 303 -12.77 -23.03 0.29
C ARG A 303 -12.70 -23.10 1.80
N PHE A 304 -12.55 -21.97 2.47
CA PHE A 304 -12.37 -21.90 3.92
C PHE A 304 -13.61 -21.40 4.65
N GLY A 305 -14.74 -21.26 3.96
CA GLY A 305 -16.00 -20.88 4.58
C GLY A 305 -15.98 -19.53 5.29
N GLN A 306 -15.16 -18.61 4.84
CA GLN A 306 -15.21 -17.25 5.32
C GLN A 306 -16.41 -16.53 4.72
N PRO A 307 -17.20 -15.81 5.53
CA PRO A 307 -18.39 -15.11 5.08
C PRO A 307 -18.09 -13.99 4.07
#